data_e3d26c8a292eae72810ed16976090afc
#
_entry.id   e3d26c8a292eae72810ed16976090afc
#
_cell.length_a   1.000
_cell.length_b   1.000
_cell.length_c   1.000
_cell.angle_alpha   90.00
_cell.angle_beta   90.00
_cell.angle_gamma   90.00
#
_symmetry.space_group_name_H-M   'P 1'
#
loop_
_entity.id
_entity.type
_entity.pdbx_description
1 polymer ?
#
loop_
_entity_poly.entity_id
_entity_poly.type
_entity_poly.pdbx_seq_one_letter_code
_entity_poly.pdbx_strand_id
1 'polypeptide(L)'
;PAAAPKAQPEEAKGEDNYAQILNQLRALNDAIPGEEMSDKISRLEAVSAKIFAQAKQNPDKLPQMRKFMDYYLPTALKLLKTYAELDAQGVEGENIRESKQRIEQVMDTLVTAFEAQLDRLFEDDALDVSTDIDVMENMLRADGLTGNTGNSPKLQL
;
A
#
# COMPACT_ATOMS: atom_id res chain seq x y z
N PRO A 1 -18.34 22.42 35.44
CA PRO A 1 -17.25 21.52 35.15
C PRO A 1 -17.20 21.20 33.70
N ALA A 2 -16.07 21.50 33.09
CA ALA A 2 -15.85 21.18 31.70
C ALA A 2 -15.95 19.68 31.52
N ALA A 3 -16.84 19.23 30.65
CA ALA A 3 -16.89 17.85 30.26
C ALA A 3 -15.53 17.46 29.65
N ALA A 4 -14.97 16.37 30.15
CA ALA A 4 -13.76 15.81 29.54
C ALA A 4 -14.00 15.66 28.03
N PRO A 5 -13.04 16.04 27.20
CA PRO A 5 -13.21 15.83 25.77
C PRO A 5 -13.50 14.35 25.54
N LYS A 6 -14.59 14.07 24.88
CA LYS A 6 -14.91 12.70 24.50
C LYS A 6 -13.73 12.17 23.68
N ALA A 7 -13.12 11.10 24.14
CA ALA A 7 -12.09 10.43 23.38
C ALA A 7 -12.68 10.12 21.99
N GLN A 8 -12.04 10.63 20.96
CA GLN A 8 -12.42 10.26 19.61
C GLN A 8 -12.23 8.75 19.47
N PRO A 9 -13.12 8.06 18.78
CA PRO A 9 -12.90 6.65 18.51
C PRO A 9 -11.51 6.46 17.90
N GLU A 10 -10.82 5.40 18.27
CA GLU A 10 -9.49 5.11 17.74
C GLU A 10 -9.45 5.14 16.20
N GLU A 11 -10.55 4.75 15.57
CA GLU A 11 -10.72 4.79 14.12
C GLU A 11 -10.61 6.21 13.56
N ALA A 12 -11.25 7.19 14.21
CA ALA A 12 -11.20 8.58 13.76
C ALA A 12 -9.81 9.20 13.96
N LYS A 13 -9.12 8.84 15.04
CA LYS A 13 -7.73 9.27 15.27
C LYS A 13 -6.79 8.68 14.23
N GLY A 14 -7.04 7.43 13.85
CA GLY A 14 -6.28 6.76 12.81
C GLY A 14 -6.44 7.44 11.45
N GLU A 15 -7.67 7.79 11.07
CA GLU A 15 -7.97 8.45 9.80
C GLU A 15 -7.27 9.81 9.70
N ASP A 16 -7.36 10.64 10.75
CA ASP A 16 -6.70 11.94 10.79
C ASP A 16 -5.19 11.79 10.70
N ASN A 17 -4.63 10.81 11.39
CA ASN A 17 -3.20 10.53 11.37
C ASN A 17 -2.74 10.08 9.98
N TYR A 18 -3.50 9.22 9.31
CA TYR A 18 -3.17 8.75 7.96
C TYR A 18 -3.26 9.87 6.93
N ALA A 19 -4.27 10.72 7.04
CA ALA A 19 -4.39 11.89 6.18
C ALA A 19 -3.18 12.82 6.34
N GLN A 20 -2.73 13.04 7.58
CA GLN A 20 -1.54 13.82 7.87
C GLN A 20 -0.28 13.21 7.26
N ILE A 21 -0.13 11.90 7.36
CA ILE A 21 1.01 11.18 6.79
C ILE A 21 1.03 11.33 5.27
N LEU A 22 -0.11 11.17 4.61
CA LEU A 22 -0.19 11.36 3.15
C LEU A 22 0.13 12.79 2.75
N ASN A 23 -0.33 13.78 3.51
CA ASN A 23 -0.01 15.18 3.28
C ASN A 23 1.47 15.46 3.45
N GLN A 24 2.11 14.84 4.44
CA GLN A 24 3.54 14.97 4.66
C GLN A 24 4.34 14.34 3.51
N LEU A 25 3.89 13.20 2.98
CA LEU A 25 4.51 12.58 1.79
C LEU A 25 4.44 13.51 0.58
N ARG A 26 3.30 14.14 0.36
CA ARG A 26 3.11 15.12 -0.73
C ARG A 26 4.04 16.31 -0.57
N ALA A 27 4.13 16.86 0.63
CA ALA A 27 5.01 17.99 0.92
C ALA A 27 6.48 17.63 0.68
N LEU A 28 6.90 16.44 1.09
CA LEU A 28 8.25 15.96 0.86
C LEU A 28 8.53 15.71 -0.64
N ASN A 29 7.54 15.20 -1.36
CA ASN A 29 7.66 15.03 -2.80
C ASN A 29 7.88 16.36 -3.51
N ASP A 30 7.18 17.41 -3.08
CA ASP A 30 7.36 18.76 -3.61
C ASP A 30 8.71 19.37 -3.24
N ALA A 31 9.22 19.04 -2.05
CA ALA A 31 10.50 19.59 -1.54
C ALA A 31 11.74 18.88 -2.08
N ILE A 32 11.61 17.63 -2.50
CA ILE A 32 12.75 16.85 -2.98
C ILE A 32 12.81 16.92 -4.50
N PRO A 33 13.83 17.54 -5.08
CA PRO A 33 13.98 17.57 -6.54
C PRO A 33 14.46 16.22 -7.06
N GLY A 34 14.18 15.98 -8.33
CA GLY A 34 14.62 14.78 -9.02
C GLY A 34 13.48 13.80 -9.26
N GLU A 35 13.43 13.29 -10.48
CA GLU A 35 12.33 12.43 -10.92
C GLU A 35 12.34 11.05 -10.24
N GLU A 36 13.53 10.49 -10.00
CA GLU A 36 13.64 9.15 -9.42
C GLU A 36 13.06 9.09 -8.01
N MET A 37 13.43 10.02 -7.15
CA MET A 37 12.86 10.07 -5.80
C MET A 37 11.40 10.47 -5.81
N SER A 38 11.03 11.41 -6.68
CA SER A 38 9.64 11.81 -6.86
C SER A 38 8.76 10.61 -7.23
N ASP A 39 9.20 9.77 -8.15
CA ASP A 39 8.47 8.57 -8.55
C ASP A 39 8.32 7.58 -7.39
N LYS A 40 9.37 7.37 -6.61
CA LYS A 40 9.34 6.50 -5.44
C LYS A 40 8.37 7.01 -4.37
N ILE A 41 8.41 8.31 -4.09
CA ILE A 41 7.52 8.95 -3.12
C ILE A 41 6.07 8.89 -3.60
N SER A 42 5.84 9.16 -4.88
CA SER A 42 4.50 9.08 -5.47
C SER A 42 3.92 7.67 -5.41
N ARG A 43 4.73 6.66 -5.68
CA ARG A 43 4.32 5.25 -5.56
C ARG A 43 4.03 4.88 -4.12
N LEU A 44 4.86 5.32 -3.17
CA LEU A 44 4.63 5.08 -1.75
C LEU A 44 3.34 5.74 -1.28
N GLU A 45 3.10 6.97 -1.70
CA GLU A 45 1.85 7.70 -1.40
C GLU A 45 0.64 6.94 -1.94
N ALA A 46 0.68 6.54 -3.20
CA ALA A 46 -0.43 5.85 -3.85
C ALA A 46 -0.75 4.52 -3.18
N VAL A 47 0.25 3.68 -2.90
CA VAL A 47 0.03 2.39 -2.25
C VAL A 47 -0.41 2.57 -0.80
N SER A 48 0.12 3.55 -0.09
CA SER A 48 -0.27 3.85 1.29
C SER A 48 -1.73 4.29 1.36
N ALA A 49 -2.18 5.13 0.43
CA ALA A 49 -3.57 5.55 0.36
C ALA A 49 -4.51 4.36 0.12
N LYS A 50 -4.11 3.41 -0.70
CA LYS A 50 -4.89 2.19 -0.97
C LYS A 50 -4.94 1.27 0.26
N ILE A 51 -3.82 1.14 0.98
CA ILE A 51 -3.78 0.37 2.23
C ILE A 51 -4.71 1.01 3.27
N PHE A 52 -4.66 2.32 3.42
CA PHE A 52 -5.54 3.04 4.35
C PHE A 52 -7.02 2.87 3.97
N ALA A 53 -7.34 2.92 2.70
CA ALA A 53 -8.70 2.69 2.21
C ALA A 53 -9.18 1.27 2.55
N GLN A 54 -8.31 0.26 2.43
CA GLN A 54 -8.63 -1.10 2.82
C GLN A 54 -8.85 -1.23 4.33
N ALA A 55 -8.05 -0.53 5.13
CA ALA A 55 -8.23 -0.51 6.58
C ALA A 55 -9.59 0.04 6.98
N LYS A 56 -10.04 1.07 6.27
CA LYS A 56 -11.34 1.71 6.51
C LYS A 56 -12.50 0.82 6.09
N GLN A 57 -12.40 0.21 4.91
CA GLN A 57 -13.47 -0.63 4.35
C GLN A 57 -13.57 -1.99 5.04
N ASN A 58 -12.44 -2.54 5.47
CA ASN A 58 -12.34 -3.86 6.04
C ASN A 58 -11.55 -3.83 7.35
N PRO A 59 -12.17 -3.41 8.47
CA PRO A 59 -11.47 -3.33 9.75
C PRO A 59 -10.83 -4.64 10.20
N ASP A 60 -11.36 -5.77 9.76
CA ASP A 60 -10.81 -7.10 10.07
C ASP A 60 -9.38 -7.28 9.52
N LYS A 61 -9.03 -6.55 8.48
CA LYS A 61 -7.70 -6.58 7.88
C LYS A 61 -6.70 -5.68 8.60
N LEU A 62 -7.17 -4.83 9.51
CA LEU A 62 -6.34 -3.85 10.22
C LEU A 62 -5.10 -4.44 10.90
N PRO A 63 -5.18 -5.59 11.60
CA PRO A 63 -3.98 -6.18 12.22
C PRO A 63 -2.85 -6.47 11.23
N GLN A 64 -3.17 -6.83 9.99
CA GLN A 64 -2.18 -7.10 8.95
C GLN A 64 -1.47 -5.83 8.48
N MET A 65 -2.09 -4.68 8.66
CA MET A 65 -1.60 -3.39 8.17
C MET A 65 -0.89 -2.53 9.21
N ARG A 66 -1.11 -2.83 10.50
CA ARG A 66 -0.61 -1.97 11.59
C ARG A 66 0.87 -1.69 11.53
N LYS A 67 1.67 -2.69 11.25
CA LYS A 67 3.12 -2.53 11.20
C LYS A 67 3.55 -1.58 10.07
N PHE A 68 2.88 -1.67 8.94
CA PHE A 68 3.12 -0.78 7.79
C PHE A 68 2.71 0.66 8.11
N MET A 69 1.56 0.83 8.75
CA MET A 69 0.99 2.13 9.04
C MET A 69 1.64 2.81 10.23
N ASP A 70 2.01 2.05 11.24
CA ASP A 70 2.47 2.60 12.53
C ASP A 70 3.98 2.61 12.67
N TYR A 71 4.70 1.80 11.90
CA TYR A 71 6.14 1.71 11.97
C TYR A 71 6.85 2.02 10.64
N TYR A 72 6.57 1.26 9.60
CA TYR A 72 7.32 1.43 8.34
C TYR A 72 7.07 2.78 7.69
N LEU A 73 5.82 3.22 7.62
CA LEU A 73 5.49 4.48 6.98
C LEU A 73 6.00 5.72 7.75
N PRO A 74 5.80 5.81 9.09
CA PRO A 74 6.40 6.89 9.87
C PRO A 74 7.93 6.93 9.78
N THR A 75 8.57 5.77 9.74
CA THR A 75 10.02 5.67 9.58
C THR A 75 10.44 6.16 8.19
N ALA A 76 9.70 5.79 7.16
CA ALA A 76 9.95 6.28 5.80
C ALA A 76 9.87 7.81 5.74
N LEU A 77 8.86 8.41 6.39
CA LEU A 77 8.74 9.87 6.50
C LEU A 77 9.97 10.50 7.12
N LYS A 78 10.46 9.92 8.21
CA LYS A 78 11.65 10.40 8.91
C LYS A 78 12.87 10.35 7.99
N LEU A 79 13.04 9.26 7.26
CA LEU A 79 14.15 9.10 6.31
C LEU A 79 14.05 10.11 5.16
N LEU A 80 12.86 10.34 4.65
CA LEU A 80 12.64 11.32 3.58
C LEU A 80 12.88 12.76 4.05
N LYS A 81 12.53 13.09 5.29
CA LYS A 81 12.87 14.39 5.88
C LYS A 81 14.37 14.58 5.95
N THR A 82 15.08 13.56 6.40
CA THR A 82 16.54 13.57 6.43
C THR A 82 17.12 13.72 5.03
N TYR A 83 16.57 13.00 4.06
CA TYR A 83 16.99 13.11 2.66
C TYR A 83 16.85 14.54 2.14
N ALA A 84 15.71 15.18 2.41
CA ALA A 84 15.45 16.56 2.01
C ALA A 84 16.47 17.52 2.65
N GLU A 85 16.81 17.32 3.92
CA GLU A 85 17.80 18.12 4.62
C GLU A 85 19.20 17.94 4.02
N LEU A 86 19.59 16.72 3.72
CA LEU A 86 20.89 16.40 3.11
C LEU A 86 20.99 17.00 1.71
N ASP A 87 19.92 16.89 0.94
CA ASP A 87 19.87 17.45 -0.41
C ASP A 87 19.97 18.96 -0.41
N ALA A 88 19.36 19.61 0.57
CA ALA A 88 19.35 21.07 0.70
C ALA A 88 20.71 21.66 1.07
N GLN A 89 21.66 20.86 1.58
CA GLN A 89 22.98 21.35 1.96
C GLN A 89 23.81 21.85 0.77
N GLY A 90 23.55 21.33 -0.42
CA GLY A 90 24.25 21.75 -1.63
C GLY A 90 25.71 21.35 -1.68
N VAL A 91 26.16 20.53 -0.73
CA VAL A 91 27.55 20.03 -0.65
C VAL A 91 27.48 18.51 -0.75
N GLU A 92 28.24 17.95 -1.67
CA GLU A 92 28.31 16.50 -1.85
C GLU A 92 29.55 15.94 -1.15
N GLY A 93 29.49 15.94 0.18
CA GLY A 93 30.46 15.18 0.96
C GLY A 93 30.16 13.69 0.86
N GLU A 94 31.15 12.87 1.17
CA GLU A 94 31.04 11.42 1.08
C GLU A 94 29.91 10.87 1.98
N ASN A 95 29.81 11.37 3.21
CA ASN A 95 28.77 10.95 4.15
C ASN A 95 27.37 11.32 3.67
N ILE A 96 27.22 12.51 3.09
CA ILE A 96 25.93 12.98 2.56
C ILE A 96 25.52 12.12 1.38
N ARG A 97 26.42 11.87 0.45
CA ARG A 97 26.15 11.07 -0.74
C ARG A 97 25.79 9.63 -0.38
N GLU A 98 26.55 9.00 0.51
CA GLU A 98 26.30 7.64 0.96
C GLU A 98 24.96 7.51 1.67
N SER A 99 24.66 8.45 2.58
CA SER A 99 23.36 8.44 3.30
C SER A 99 22.19 8.61 2.35
N LYS A 100 22.30 9.51 1.37
CA LYS A 100 21.27 9.70 0.34
C LYS A 100 21.06 8.43 -0.48
N GLN A 101 22.12 7.76 -0.90
CA GLN A 101 22.04 6.51 -1.66
C GLN A 101 21.35 5.41 -0.85
N ARG A 102 21.66 5.29 0.43
CA ARG A 102 21.02 4.29 1.30
C ARG A 102 19.54 4.56 1.47
N ILE A 103 19.14 5.82 1.59
CA ILE A 103 17.72 6.19 1.66
C ILE A 103 17.02 5.86 0.34
N GLU A 104 17.63 6.17 -0.80
CA GLU A 104 17.07 5.83 -2.11
C GLU A 104 16.84 4.32 -2.25
N GLN A 105 17.80 3.51 -1.83
CA GLN A 105 17.71 2.05 -1.89
C GLN A 105 16.61 1.51 -0.98
N VAL A 106 16.52 2.02 0.25
CA VAL A 106 15.47 1.56 1.17
C VAL A 106 14.08 1.98 0.71
N MET A 107 13.98 3.12 0.01
CA MET A 107 12.71 3.53 -0.56
C MET A 107 12.21 2.56 -1.63
N ASP A 108 13.10 2.05 -2.49
CA ASP A 108 12.73 0.99 -3.43
C ASP A 108 12.21 -0.26 -2.73
N THR A 109 12.90 -0.68 -1.68
CA THR A 109 12.51 -1.83 -0.88
C THR A 109 11.14 -1.61 -0.22
N LEU A 110 10.91 -0.42 0.34
CA LEU A 110 9.65 -0.08 1.00
C LEU A 110 8.48 -0.05 0.02
N VAL A 111 8.65 0.58 -1.14
CA VAL A 111 7.61 0.64 -2.16
C VAL A 111 7.21 -0.77 -2.59
N THR A 112 8.20 -1.62 -2.88
CA THR A 112 7.95 -3.01 -3.27
C THR A 112 7.24 -3.78 -2.16
N ALA A 113 7.69 -3.60 -0.92
CA ALA A 113 7.08 -4.27 0.24
C ALA A 113 5.63 -3.82 0.47
N PHE A 114 5.36 -2.53 0.31
CA PHE A 114 4.00 -1.98 0.47
C PHE A 114 3.08 -2.47 -0.64
N GLU A 115 3.55 -2.52 -1.87
CA GLU A 115 2.78 -3.06 -2.99
C GLU A 115 2.47 -4.55 -2.78
N ALA A 116 3.43 -5.31 -2.31
CA ALA A 116 3.24 -6.73 -1.96
C ALA A 116 2.23 -6.89 -0.82
N GLN A 117 2.28 -6.01 0.18
CA GLN A 117 1.33 -6.05 1.29
C GLN A 117 -0.08 -5.70 0.83
N LEU A 118 -0.24 -4.72 -0.04
CA LEU A 118 -1.53 -4.38 -0.63
C LEU A 118 -2.11 -5.60 -1.36
N ASP A 119 -1.31 -6.25 -2.19
CA ASP A 119 -1.72 -7.46 -2.90
C ASP A 119 -2.15 -8.56 -1.93
N ARG A 120 -1.38 -8.77 -0.88
CA ARG A 120 -1.67 -9.78 0.14
C ARG A 120 -3.00 -9.54 0.86
N LEU A 121 -3.43 -8.28 0.99
CA LEU A 121 -4.72 -7.97 1.61
C LEU A 121 -5.91 -8.52 0.81
N PHE A 122 -5.72 -8.83 -0.46
CA PHE A 122 -6.75 -9.39 -1.33
C PHE A 122 -6.64 -10.90 -1.51
N GLU A 123 -5.77 -11.57 -0.76
CA GLU A 123 -5.52 -13.01 -0.87
C GLU A 123 -6.78 -13.84 -0.62
N ASP A 124 -7.51 -13.51 0.45
CA ASP A 124 -8.77 -14.18 0.78
C ASP A 124 -9.84 -13.90 -0.27
N ASP A 125 -9.94 -12.66 -0.73
CA ASP A 125 -10.89 -12.27 -1.78
C ASP A 125 -10.59 -13.00 -3.08
N ALA A 126 -9.33 -13.15 -3.44
CA ALA A 126 -8.92 -13.88 -4.63
C ALA A 126 -9.30 -15.37 -4.54
N LEU A 127 -9.13 -15.96 -3.35
CA LEU A 127 -9.52 -17.35 -3.11
C LEU A 127 -11.03 -17.52 -3.23
N ASP A 128 -11.83 -16.62 -2.65
CA ASP A 128 -13.28 -16.63 -2.75
C ASP A 128 -13.75 -16.49 -4.20
N VAL A 129 -13.18 -15.58 -4.95
CA VAL A 129 -13.47 -15.38 -6.37
C VAL A 129 -13.17 -16.66 -7.16
N SER A 130 -12.02 -17.26 -6.93
CA SER A 130 -11.61 -18.50 -7.59
C SER A 130 -12.60 -19.63 -7.30
N THR A 131 -13.01 -19.77 -6.05
CA THR A 131 -13.99 -20.79 -5.64
C THR A 131 -15.35 -20.55 -6.29
N ASP A 132 -15.85 -19.32 -6.28
CA ASP A 132 -17.12 -18.96 -6.88
C ASP A 132 -17.12 -19.20 -8.39
N ILE A 133 -16.03 -18.86 -9.05
CA ILE A 133 -15.87 -19.10 -10.50
C ILE A 133 -15.92 -20.60 -10.80
N ASP A 134 -15.17 -21.40 -10.04
CA ASP A 134 -15.14 -22.86 -10.22
C ASP A 134 -16.52 -23.47 -10.06
N VAL A 135 -17.26 -23.06 -9.03
CA VAL A 135 -18.62 -23.53 -8.79
C VAL A 135 -19.53 -23.15 -9.94
N MET A 136 -19.49 -21.89 -10.37
CA MET A 136 -20.32 -21.40 -11.48
C MET A 136 -20.00 -22.14 -12.78
N GLU A 137 -18.72 -22.34 -13.09
CA GLU A 137 -18.31 -23.06 -14.30
C GLU A 137 -18.78 -24.50 -14.28
N ASN A 138 -18.69 -25.16 -13.12
CA ASN A 138 -19.17 -26.52 -12.97
C ASN A 138 -20.69 -26.61 -13.16
N MET A 139 -21.42 -25.66 -12.62
CA MET A 139 -22.88 -25.59 -12.79
C MET A 139 -23.29 -25.35 -14.24
N LEU A 140 -22.61 -24.41 -14.90
CA LEU A 140 -22.86 -24.12 -16.32
C LEU A 140 -22.57 -25.32 -17.20
N ARG A 141 -21.53 -26.07 -16.90
CA ARG A 141 -21.20 -27.30 -17.61
C ARG A 141 -22.27 -28.38 -17.43
N ALA A 142 -22.72 -28.57 -16.18
CA ALA A 142 -23.77 -29.52 -15.84
C ALA A 142 -25.09 -29.21 -16.56
N ASP A 143 -25.37 -27.89 -16.71
CA ASP A 143 -26.58 -27.43 -17.40
C ASP A 143 -26.42 -27.40 -18.93
N GLY A 144 -25.25 -27.77 -19.44
CA GLY A 144 -24.97 -27.78 -20.88
C GLY A 144 -24.92 -26.40 -21.53
N LEU A 145 -24.71 -25.35 -20.72
CA LEU A 145 -24.75 -23.97 -21.19
C LEU A 145 -23.40 -23.44 -21.59
N THR A 146 -22.31 -24.08 -21.18
CA THR A 146 -21.01 -23.72 -21.66
C THR A 146 -20.64 -24.55 -22.86
N GLY A 147 -20.28 -23.86 -23.88
CA GLY A 147 -19.58 -24.50 -24.96
C GLY A 147 -18.32 -25.14 -24.41
N ASN A 148 -17.98 -26.22 -24.94
CA ASN A 148 -16.77 -26.90 -24.70
C ASN A 148 -15.56 -26.00 -24.78
N THR A 149 -15.04 -25.66 -23.65
CA THR A 149 -13.67 -25.26 -23.63
C THR A 149 -12.84 -26.43 -24.11
N GLY A 150 -12.45 -26.38 -25.31
CA GLY A 150 -11.44 -27.16 -26.02
C GLY A 150 -11.06 -28.58 -25.59
N ASN A 151 -11.48 -29.00 -24.43
CA ASN A 151 -11.10 -30.28 -23.82
C ASN A 151 -12.24 -31.18 -23.46
N SER A 152 -13.46 -30.78 -23.72
CA SER A 152 -14.53 -31.75 -23.55
C SER A 152 -14.46 -32.75 -24.66
N PRO A 153 -14.49 -34.00 -24.34
CA PRO A 153 -14.57 -35.01 -25.39
C PRO A 153 -15.83 -34.70 -26.17
N LYS A 154 -15.64 -34.45 -27.44
CA LYS A 154 -16.77 -34.34 -28.32
C LYS A 154 -17.59 -35.60 -28.15
N LEU A 155 -18.84 -35.40 -27.80
CA LEU A 155 -19.78 -36.49 -27.88
C LEU A 155 -19.74 -37.02 -29.28
N GLN A 156 -19.13 -38.13 -29.43
CA GLN A 156 -19.14 -38.83 -30.69
C GLN A 156 -20.38 -39.66 -30.70
N LEU A 157 -21.23 -39.28 -31.51
CA LEU A 157 -22.41 -40.12 -31.78
C LEU A 157 -21.98 -41.23 -32.71
#